data_73f74682991b7adbac8e36fea7c5d22c
#
_entry.id   73f74682991b7adbac8e36fea7c5d22c
#
_cell.length_a   1.000
_cell.length_b   1.000
_cell.length_c   1.000
_cell.angle_alpha   90.00
_cell.angle_beta   90.00
_cell.angle_gamma   90.00
#
_symmetry.space_group_name_H-M   'P 1'
#
loop_
_entity.id
_entity.type
_entity.pdbx_description
1 polymer ?
#
loop_
_entity_poly.entity_id
_entity_poly.type
_entity_poly.pdbx_seq_one_letter_code
_entity_poly.pdbx_strand_id
1 'polypeptide(L)'
;WQMPVSLNHGGERPDNCYVVSPLTAYSGYARDELHRLHRPWLAHLLRPLICGVERLLQSARIDRIVQVNNWLLSTTLYPADWHGEQLAELTKLLRTDFPEHAFGFRSLNPATNGELLARLHALGYLAVPSRQVYLFDGNAGADSAYLRHQNCRHDARLLRRGGYRVEGGEDLAADEFERLEQLYNLLYLDKYSPLNPHYSAAWLRQGMADGWLELRVLRSACGRIDGVAGWFASD
;
A
#
# COMPACT_ATOMS: atom_id res chain seq x y z
N TRP A 1 8.25 -2.42 20.03
CA TRP A 1 7.63 -2.37 18.71
C TRP A 1 6.50 -1.34 18.67
N GLN A 2 6.39 -0.53 17.61
CA GLN A 2 5.38 0.53 17.46
C GLN A 2 4.44 0.20 16.31
N MET A 3 3.14 0.33 16.53
CA MET A 3 2.11 0.20 15.51
C MET A 3 1.53 1.57 15.20
N PRO A 4 1.74 2.13 14.01
CA PRO A 4 1.05 3.35 13.60
C PRO A 4 -0.44 3.08 13.45
N VAL A 5 -1.25 4.05 13.83
CA VAL A 5 -2.70 3.97 13.76
C VAL A 5 -3.20 5.11 12.89
N SER A 6 -4.05 4.80 11.92
CA SER A 6 -4.79 5.83 11.19
C SER A 6 -6.24 5.86 11.67
N LEU A 7 -6.72 7.07 11.95
CA LEU A 7 -8.09 7.33 12.39
C LEU A 7 -8.83 8.05 11.26
N ASN A 8 -9.93 7.47 10.82
CA ASN A 8 -10.83 8.09 9.86
C ASN A 8 -12.24 8.21 10.50
N HIS A 9 -12.72 9.44 10.63
CA HIS A 9 -14.03 9.71 11.24
C HIS A 9 -15.21 9.54 10.28
N GLY A 10 -14.94 9.41 8.98
CA GLY A 10 -15.95 9.29 7.94
C GLY A 10 -16.60 10.64 7.58
N GLY A 11 -16.89 10.83 6.31
CA GLY A 11 -17.62 11.99 5.80
C GLY A 11 -16.85 13.30 5.66
N GLU A 12 -15.70 13.44 6.30
CA GLU A 12 -14.93 14.70 6.30
C GLU A 12 -14.13 14.92 5.01
N ARG A 13 -13.72 13.85 4.35
CA ARG A 13 -12.99 13.89 3.07
C ARG A 13 -13.37 12.68 2.22
N PRO A 14 -14.35 12.83 1.31
CA PRO A 14 -14.78 11.71 0.44
C PRO A 14 -13.69 11.24 -0.52
N ASP A 15 -12.63 12.03 -0.71
CA ASP A 15 -11.51 11.72 -1.61
C ASP A 15 -10.23 11.35 -0.86
N ASN A 16 -10.34 10.84 0.36
CA ASN A 16 -9.19 10.40 1.13
C ASN A 16 -8.52 9.19 0.47
N CYS A 17 -7.22 9.01 0.74
CA CYS A 17 -6.44 7.91 0.18
C CYS A 17 -7.04 6.53 0.51
N TYR A 18 -6.99 5.59 -0.44
CA TYR A 18 -7.57 4.26 -0.28
C TYR A 18 -6.94 3.43 0.85
N VAL A 19 -5.74 3.77 1.30
CA VAL A 19 -5.10 3.09 2.43
C VAL A 19 -5.63 3.53 3.79
N VAL A 20 -6.39 4.63 3.84
CA VAL A 20 -7.02 5.16 5.07
C VAL A 20 -8.53 5.02 5.02
N SER A 21 -9.12 5.10 3.82
CA SER A 21 -10.57 5.09 3.61
C SER A 21 -11.02 3.79 2.94
N PRO A 22 -11.72 2.91 3.64
CA PRO A 22 -12.38 1.75 3.03
C PRO A 22 -13.39 2.15 1.95
N LEU A 23 -14.10 3.25 2.12
CA LEU A 23 -15.04 3.75 1.10
C LEU A 23 -14.30 4.06 -0.21
N THR A 24 -13.18 4.78 -0.12
CA THR A 24 -12.31 5.03 -1.28
C THR A 24 -11.77 3.74 -1.87
N ALA A 25 -11.32 2.79 -1.03
CA ALA A 25 -10.77 1.53 -1.49
C ALA A 25 -11.76 0.68 -2.29
N TYR A 26 -13.04 0.63 -1.88
CA TYR A 26 -14.04 -0.25 -2.49
C TYR A 26 -14.90 0.43 -3.56
N SER A 27 -15.10 1.75 -3.50
CA SER A 27 -15.95 2.46 -4.46
C SER A 27 -15.25 3.61 -5.15
N GLY A 28 -14.55 4.47 -4.43
CA GLY A 28 -13.89 5.64 -4.97
C GLY A 28 -12.85 5.29 -6.03
N TYR A 29 -11.98 4.35 -5.73
CA TYR A 29 -10.93 3.88 -6.65
C TYR A 29 -11.53 3.18 -7.88
N ALA A 30 -12.55 2.32 -7.68
CA ALA A 30 -13.26 1.68 -8.78
C ALA A 30 -13.95 2.71 -9.71
N ARG A 31 -14.53 3.77 -9.14
CA ARG A 31 -15.13 4.87 -9.92
C ARG A 31 -14.08 5.65 -10.71
N ASP A 32 -12.93 5.92 -10.09
CA ASP A 32 -11.82 6.61 -10.75
C ASP A 32 -11.26 5.79 -11.93
N GLU A 33 -11.24 4.47 -11.84
CA GLU A 33 -10.75 3.60 -12.90
C GLU A 33 -11.72 3.38 -14.07
N LEU A 34 -12.98 3.81 -13.98
CA LEU A 34 -13.96 3.63 -15.06
C LEU A 34 -13.52 4.24 -16.40
N HIS A 35 -12.76 5.34 -16.37
CA HIS A 35 -12.26 5.99 -17.58
C HIS A 35 -11.20 5.15 -18.33
N ARG A 36 -10.61 4.14 -17.68
CA ARG A 36 -9.60 3.25 -18.28
C ARG A 36 -10.19 2.04 -18.99
N LEU A 37 -11.52 1.87 -18.90
CA LEU A 37 -12.16 0.75 -19.57
C LEU A 37 -12.04 0.89 -21.09
N HIS A 38 -11.58 -0.14 -21.75
CA HIS A 38 -11.47 -0.19 -23.21
C HIS A 38 -12.82 -0.03 -23.93
N ARG A 39 -13.93 -0.20 -23.20
CA ARG A 39 -15.31 -0.09 -23.71
C ARG A 39 -16.06 0.97 -22.91
N PRO A 40 -16.18 2.22 -23.41
CA PRO A 40 -16.82 3.33 -22.68
C PRO A 40 -18.26 3.06 -22.24
N TRP A 41 -19.02 2.28 -23.02
CA TRP A 41 -20.40 1.93 -22.68
C TRP A 41 -20.50 1.12 -21.37
N LEU A 42 -19.48 0.30 -21.03
CA LEU A 42 -19.44 -0.41 -19.75
C LEU A 42 -19.35 0.57 -18.58
N ALA A 43 -18.63 1.68 -18.74
CA ALA A 43 -18.54 2.69 -17.69
C ALA A 43 -19.93 3.28 -17.36
N HIS A 44 -20.79 3.49 -18.37
CA HIS A 44 -22.16 3.98 -18.15
C HIS A 44 -23.03 2.97 -17.41
N LEU A 45 -22.83 1.67 -17.61
CA LEU A 45 -23.56 0.62 -16.88
C LEU A 45 -23.02 0.41 -15.46
N LEU A 46 -21.69 0.46 -15.29
CA LEU A 46 -21.05 0.20 -14.00
C LEU A 46 -21.17 1.39 -13.04
N ARG A 47 -21.19 2.62 -13.55
CA ARG A 47 -21.29 3.82 -12.71
C ARG A 47 -22.48 3.80 -11.74
N PRO A 48 -23.74 3.55 -12.16
CA PRO A 48 -24.87 3.50 -11.22
C PRO A 48 -24.75 2.37 -10.19
N LEU A 49 -24.17 1.22 -10.59
CA LEU A 49 -23.92 0.10 -9.68
C LEU A 49 -22.90 0.51 -8.59
N ILE A 50 -21.77 1.10 -9.00
CA ILE A 50 -20.75 1.61 -8.06
C ILE A 50 -21.34 2.67 -7.15
N CYS A 51 -22.13 3.61 -7.66
CA CYS A 51 -22.84 4.61 -6.84
C CYS A 51 -23.82 3.99 -5.86
N GLY A 52 -24.50 2.91 -6.24
CA GLY A 52 -25.38 2.14 -5.34
C GLY A 52 -24.62 1.50 -4.20
N VAL A 53 -23.51 0.84 -4.52
CA VAL A 53 -22.59 0.24 -3.52
C VAL A 53 -22.01 1.32 -2.61
N GLU A 54 -21.56 2.45 -3.17
CA GLU A 54 -21.03 3.58 -2.41
C GLU A 54 -22.03 4.10 -1.38
N ARG A 55 -23.30 4.31 -1.77
CA ARG A 55 -24.37 4.74 -0.85
C ARG A 55 -24.62 3.72 0.26
N LEU A 56 -24.59 2.43 -0.06
CA LEU A 56 -24.71 1.36 0.93
C LEU A 56 -23.56 1.40 1.94
N LEU A 57 -22.33 1.50 1.46
CA LEU A 57 -21.14 1.58 2.30
C LEU A 57 -21.15 2.85 3.17
N GLN A 58 -21.58 4.00 2.63
CA GLN A 58 -21.77 5.24 3.38
C GLN A 58 -22.83 5.10 4.47
N SER A 59 -23.97 4.48 4.16
CA SER A 59 -25.03 4.22 5.16
C SER A 59 -24.56 3.30 6.29
N ALA A 60 -23.68 2.36 5.97
CA ALA A 60 -23.02 1.49 6.94
C ALA A 60 -21.87 2.17 7.69
N ARG A 61 -21.54 3.44 7.37
CA ARG A 61 -20.44 4.21 7.97
C ARG A 61 -19.10 3.47 7.92
N ILE A 62 -18.81 2.76 6.82
CA ILE A 62 -17.60 1.93 6.68
C ILE A 62 -16.31 2.73 6.85
N ASP A 63 -16.35 4.03 6.59
CA ASP A 63 -15.22 4.95 6.73
C ASP A 63 -14.97 5.40 8.18
N ARG A 64 -15.87 5.10 9.10
CA ARG A 64 -15.64 5.39 10.51
C ARG A 64 -14.83 4.26 11.13
N ILE A 65 -13.52 4.33 10.93
CA ILE A 65 -12.61 3.23 11.20
C ILE A 65 -11.29 3.68 11.82
N VAL A 66 -10.81 2.88 12.75
CA VAL A 66 -9.43 2.91 13.25
C VAL A 66 -8.69 1.75 12.60
N GLN A 67 -7.68 2.05 11.80
CA GLN A 67 -6.84 1.02 11.19
C GLN A 67 -5.53 0.89 11.96
N VAL A 68 -5.32 -0.26 12.54
CA VAL A 68 -4.14 -0.58 13.34
C VAL A 68 -3.01 -1.06 12.43
N ASN A 69 -1.79 -0.69 12.78
CA ASN A 69 -0.58 -0.99 12.03
C ASN A 69 -0.65 -0.48 10.58
N ASN A 70 -1.19 0.73 10.40
CA ASN A 70 -1.34 1.33 9.08
C ASN A 70 -0.17 2.26 8.75
N TRP A 71 0.85 1.73 8.13
CA TRP A 71 2.02 2.46 7.64
C TRP A 71 1.76 3.30 6.38
N LEU A 72 0.51 3.46 6.00
CA LEU A 72 0.07 4.14 4.76
C LEU A 72 0.61 3.49 3.48
N LEU A 73 0.98 2.23 3.57
CA LEU A 73 1.44 1.44 2.44
C LEU A 73 0.29 0.67 1.77
N SER A 74 0.47 0.33 0.51
CA SER A 74 -0.46 -0.58 -0.19
C SER A 74 -0.52 -1.94 0.48
N THR A 75 0.59 -2.43 1.00
CA THR A 75 0.69 -3.67 1.79
C THR A 75 1.42 -3.36 3.09
N THR A 76 0.76 -3.62 4.21
CA THR A 76 1.33 -3.44 5.55
C THR A 76 2.01 -4.73 5.98
N LEU A 77 3.19 -4.60 6.57
CA LEU A 77 3.93 -5.71 7.15
C LEU A 77 3.61 -5.83 8.65
N TYR A 78 3.63 -7.05 9.14
CA TYR A 78 3.55 -7.37 10.57
C TYR A 78 4.86 -8.03 10.98
N PRO A 79 5.38 -7.75 12.17
CA PRO A 79 6.58 -8.43 12.66
C PRO A 79 6.37 -9.94 12.68
N ALA A 80 7.41 -10.68 12.28
CA ALA A 80 7.34 -12.12 12.16
C ALA A 80 7.10 -12.82 13.51
N ASP A 81 7.53 -12.21 14.60
CA ASP A 81 7.42 -12.70 15.97
C ASP A 81 6.14 -12.25 16.68
N TRP A 82 5.31 -11.40 16.05
CA TRP A 82 4.05 -10.98 16.63
C TRP A 82 2.87 -11.76 16.07
N HIS A 83 2.30 -12.62 16.89
CA HIS A 83 1.16 -13.46 16.53
C HIS A 83 -0.18 -12.97 17.12
N GLY A 84 -0.20 -11.78 17.72
CA GLY A 84 -1.41 -11.16 18.24
C GLY A 84 -1.72 -11.48 19.69
N GLU A 85 -0.72 -11.68 20.55
CA GLU A 85 -0.89 -12.01 21.98
C GLU A 85 -1.69 -10.94 22.72
N GLN A 86 -1.51 -9.65 22.36
CA GLN A 86 -2.14 -8.50 23.00
C GLN A 86 -3.44 -8.05 22.31
N LEU A 87 -3.93 -8.78 21.32
CA LEU A 87 -5.10 -8.36 20.52
C LEU A 87 -6.36 -8.12 21.34
N ALA A 88 -6.60 -8.94 22.38
CA ALA A 88 -7.78 -8.79 23.21
C ALA A 88 -7.74 -7.48 24.02
N GLU A 89 -6.57 -7.15 24.59
CA GLU A 89 -6.36 -5.92 25.35
C GLU A 89 -6.42 -4.70 24.43
N LEU A 90 -5.75 -4.77 23.27
CA LEU A 90 -5.78 -3.73 22.25
C LEU A 90 -7.22 -3.47 21.77
N THR A 91 -7.98 -4.52 21.50
CA THR A 91 -9.39 -4.39 21.07
C THR A 91 -10.23 -3.73 22.16
N LYS A 92 -10.01 -4.08 23.44
CA LYS A 92 -10.71 -3.45 24.57
C LYS A 92 -10.36 -1.98 24.69
N LEU A 93 -9.08 -1.61 24.56
CA LEU A 93 -8.62 -0.23 24.58
C LEU A 93 -9.27 0.58 23.47
N LEU A 94 -9.18 0.09 22.22
CA LEU A 94 -9.79 0.75 21.06
C LEU A 94 -11.30 0.96 21.22
N ARG A 95 -12.01 -0.03 21.76
CA ARG A 95 -13.46 0.10 22.03
C ARG A 95 -13.79 1.14 23.08
N THR A 96 -12.89 1.36 24.04
CA THR A 96 -13.05 2.39 25.06
C THR A 96 -12.80 3.78 24.48
N ASP A 97 -11.73 3.94 23.69
CA ASP A 97 -11.30 5.25 23.18
C ASP A 97 -12.11 5.66 21.93
N PHE A 98 -12.56 4.69 21.12
CA PHE A 98 -13.26 4.91 19.86
C PHE A 98 -14.55 4.09 19.77
N PRO A 99 -15.54 4.29 20.67
CA PRO A 99 -16.71 3.43 20.78
C PRO A 99 -17.61 3.38 19.54
N GLU A 100 -17.50 4.37 18.66
CA GLU A 100 -18.31 4.47 17.45
C GLU A 100 -17.54 4.12 16.16
N HIS A 101 -16.32 3.61 16.26
CA HIS A 101 -15.50 3.25 15.12
C HIS A 101 -15.40 1.73 14.95
N ALA A 102 -15.33 1.30 13.71
CA ALA A 102 -14.85 -0.04 13.40
C ALA A 102 -13.32 -0.12 13.62
N PHE A 103 -12.80 -1.33 13.83
CA PHE A 103 -11.36 -1.57 13.95
C PHE A 103 -10.92 -2.48 12.82
N GLY A 104 -9.81 -2.13 12.16
CA GLY A 104 -9.32 -2.87 11.02
C GLY A 104 -7.83 -3.15 11.08
N PHE A 105 -7.47 -4.37 10.65
CA PHE A 105 -6.10 -4.80 10.39
C PHE A 105 -5.98 -5.08 8.91
N ARG A 106 -5.09 -4.40 8.22
CA ARG A 106 -4.97 -4.47 6.76
C ARG A 106 -3.89 -5.46 6.33
N SER A 107 -3.98 -5.90 5.07
CA SER A 107 -2.94 -6.66 4.37
C SER A 107 -2.62 -8.04 4.96
N LEU A 108 -3.52 -8.58 5.77
CA LEU A 108 -3.35 -9.94 6.31
C LEU A 108 -3.62 -10.98 5.21
N ASN A 109 -2.81 -12.01 5.21
CA ASN A 109 -3.01 -13.18 4.34
C ASN A 109 -2.66 -14.48 5.07
N PRO A 110 -3.26 -15.62 4.68
CA PRO A 110 -3.07 -16.88 5.39
C PRO A 110 -1.64 -17.42 5.33
N ALA A 111 -0.85 -17.04 4.31
CA ALA A 111 0.48 -17.59 4.11
C ALA A 111 1.51 -17.00 5.11
N THR A 112 1.33 -15.74 5.50
CA THR A 112 2.25 -15.06 6.41
C THR A 112 1.67 -14.73 7.78
N ASN A 113 0.33 -14.64 7.90
CA ASN A 113 -0.34 -14.16 9.10
C ASN A 113 -1.45 -15.12 9.59
N GLY A 114 -1.29 -16.43 9.38
CA GLY A 114 -2.34 -17.42 9.68
C GLY A 114 -2.78 -17.41 11.14
N GLU A 115 -1.85 -17.36 12.09
CA GLU A 115 -2.15 -17.31 13.53
C GLU A 115 -2.86 -16.02 13.93
N LEU A 116 -2.37 -14.87 13.45
CA LEU A 116 -2.98 -13.58 13.70
C LEU A 116 -4.43 -13.53 13.18
N LEU A 117 -4.67 -14.07 11.98
CA LEU A 117 -6.02 -14.19 11.42
C LEU A 117 -6.93 -15.07 12.30
N ALA A 118 -6.44 -16.20 12.78
CA ALA A 118 -7.20 -17.10 13.66
C ALA A 118 -7.56 -16.40 14.97
N ARG A 119 -6.65 -15.66 15.58
CA ARG A 119 -6.90 -14.89 16.81
C ARG A 119 -7.89 -13.75 16.59
N LEU A 120 -7.77 -13.01 15.49
CA LEU A 120 -8.76 -11.97 15.13
C LEU A 120 -10.15 -12.58 14.95
N HIS A 121 -10.26 -13.71 14.27
CA HIS A 121 -11.51 -14.43 14.11
C HIS A 121 -12.12 -14.85 15.46
N ALA A 122 -11.30 -15.37 16.38
CA ALA A 122 -11.73 -15.76 17.72
C ALA A 122 -12.24 -14.56 18.54
N LEU A 123 -11.76 -13.35 18.27
CA LEU A 123 -12.23 -12.10 18.88
C LEU A 123 -13.45 -11.48 18.17
N GLY A 124 -13.98 -12.14 17.14
CA GLY A 124 -15.16 -11.70 16.41
C GLY A 124 -14.91 -10.74 15.25
N TYR A 125 -13.65 -10.57 14.82
CA TYR A 125 -13.34 -9.82 13.61
C TYR A 125 -13.78 -10.59 12.37
N LEU A 126 -14.22 -9.85 11.35
CA LEU A 126 -14.63 -10.41 10.08
C LEU A 126 -13.54 -10.19 9.03
N ALA A 127 -13.21 -11.24 8.29
CA ALA A 127 -12.31 -11.13 7.17
C ALA A 127 -13.05 -10.57 5.95
N VAL A 128 -12.55 -9.47 5.39
CA VAL A 128 -13.07 -8.83 4.19
C VAL A 128 -12.06 -8.95 3.08
N PRO A 129 -12.37 -9.61 1.93
CA PRO A 129 -11.46 -9.68 0.80
C PRO A 129 -11.09 -8.28 0.29
N SER A 130 -9.81 -8.02 0.08
CA SER A 130 -9.32 -6.73 -0.37
C SER A 130 -8.64 -6.83 -1.72
N ARG A 131 -7.52 -7.53 -1.81
CA ARG A 131 -6.72 -7.61 -3.05
C ARG A 131 -5.99 -8.94 -3.16
N GLN A 132 -5.59 -9.27 -4.35
CA GLN A 132 -4.64 -10.34 -4.61
C GLN A 132 -3.24 -9.89 -4.21
N VAL A 133 -2.49 -10.75 -3.53
CA VAL A 133 -1.07 -10.53 -3.21
C VAL A 133 -0.22 -11.57 -3.94
N TYR A 134 0.99 -11.16 -4.31
CA TYR A 134 1.99 -12.03 -4.91
C TYR A 134 3.10 -12.25 -3.90
N LEU A 135 3.35 -13.51 -3.57
CA LEU A 135 4.43 -13.89 -2.68
C LEU A 135 5.64 -14.31 -3.52
N PHE A 136 6.78 -13.72 -3.22
CA PHE A 136 8.04 -14.07 -3.85
C PHE A 136 8.88 -14.88 -2.85
N ASP A 137 9.26 -16.10 -3.24
CA ASP A 137 10.19 -16.90 -2.48
C ASP A 137 11.63 -16.51 -2.84
N GLY A 138 12.26 -15.72 -1.99
CA GLY A 138 13.67 -15.32 -2.14
C GLY A 138 14.66 -16.46 -1.98
N ASN A 139 14.28 -17.56 -1.31
CA ASN A 139 15.17 -18.71 -1.07
C ASN A 139 15.47 -19.51 -2.36
N ALA A 140 14.60 -19.39 -3.37
CA ALA A 140 14.83 -20.02 -4.67
C ALA A 140 16.00 -19.41 -5.47
N GLY A 141 16.50 -18.24 -5.04
CA GLY A 141 17.63 -17.56 -5.68
C GLY A 141 17.50 -17.44 -7.19
N ALA A 142 18.57 -17.73 -7.94
CA ALA A 142 18.60 -17.69 -9.40
C ALA A 142 17.65 -18.70 -10.08
N ASP A 143 17.21 -19.73 -9.36
CA ASP A 143 16.27 -20.74 -9.85
C ASP A 143 14.80 -20.32 -9.72
N SER A 144 14.53 -19.16 -9.16
CA SER A 144 13.19 -18.60 -9.10
C SER A 144 12.53 -18.55 -10.50
N ALA A 145 11.32 -19.11 -10.60
CA ALA A 145 10.54 -19.05 -11.83
C ALA A 145 10.28 -17.61 -12.28
N TYR A 146 10.15 -16.69 -11.32
CA TYR A 146 9.99 -15.26 -11.57
C TYR A 146 11.22 -14.66 -12.26
N LEU A 147 12.43 -14.92 -11.76
CA LEU A 147 13.66 -14.38 -12.35
C LEU A 147 13.97 -14.99 -13.72
N ARG A 148 13.49 -16.21 -13.99
CA ARG A 148 13.58 -16.85 -15.31
C ARG A 148 12.53 -16.36 -16.30
N HIS A 149 11.52 -15.62 -15.83
CA HIS A 149 10.47 -15.11 -16.70
C HIS A 149 11.02 -14.15 -17.77
N GLN A 150 10.43 -14.22 -18.99
CA GLN A 150 10.91 -13.45 -20.12
C GLN A 150 10.96 -11.94 -19.86
N ASN A 151 9.97 -11.40 -19.12
CA ASN A 151 9.91 -9.97 -18.79
C ASN A 151 11.10 -9.55 -17.92
N CYS A 152 11.45 -10.31 -16.85
CA CYS A 152 12.62 -10.01 -16.03
C CYS A 152 13.93 -10.00 -16.83
N ARG A 153 14.08 -10.97 -17.76
CA ARG A 153 15.25 -11.01 -18.63
C ARG A 153 15.28 -9.87 -19.65
N HIS A 154 14.11 -9.45 -20.12
CA HIS A 154 13.98 -8.30 -21.00
C HIS A 154 14.37 -7.01 -20.28
N ASP A 155 13.80 -6.77 -19.10
CA ASP A 155 14.08 -5.59 -18.28
C ASP A 155 15.55 -5.50 -17.88
N ALA A 156 16.15 -6.62 -17.46
CA ALA A 156 17.58 -6.68 -17.17
C ALA A 156 18.46 -6.35 -18.39
N ARG A 157 18.00 -6.69 -19.61
CA ARG A 157 18.70 -6.29 -20.86
C ARG A 157 18.54 -4.82 -21.16
N LEU A 158 17.35 -4.26 -20.95
CA LEU A 158 17.09 -2.83 -21.14
C LEU A 158 17.96 -1.98 -20.20
N LEU A 159 18.04 -2.34 -18.93
CA LEU A 159 18.89 -1.65 -17.94
C LEU A 159 20.35 -1.63 -18.39
N ARG A 160 20.89 -2.79 -18.79
CA ARG A 160 22.28 -2.88 -19.26
C ARG A 160 22.53 -2.06 -20.54
N ARG A 161 21.62 -2.11 -21.51
CA ARG A 161 21.74 -1.36 -22.77
C ARG A 161 21.58 0.14 -22.58
N GLY A 162 20.75 0.55 -21.62
CA GLY A 162 20.52 1.96 -21.29
C GLY A 162 21.65 2.62 -20.52
N GLY A 163 22.67 1.85 -20.12
CA GLY A 163 23.80 2.38 -19.34
C GLY A 163 23.39 2.85 -17.95
N TYR A 164 22.27 2.32 -17.43
CA TYR A 164 21.82 2.65 -16.09
C TYR A 164 22.68 1.97 -15.01
N ARG A 165 22.94 2.71 -13.95
CA ARG A 165 23.50 2.19 -12.70
C ARG A 165 22.40 2.10 -11.65
N VAL A 166 22.42 1.02 -10.86
CA VAL A 166 21.58 0.90 -9.66
C VAL A 166 22.40 1.37 -8.48
N GLU A 167 21.91 2.38 -7.79
CA GLU A 167 22.57 2.98 -6.62
C GLU A 167 21.69 2.82 -5.39
N GLY A 168 22.31 2.76 -4.20
CA GLY A 168 21.59 2.75 -2.92
C GLY A 168 21.00 4.10 -2.58
N GLY A 169 19.97 4.10 -1.73
CA GLY A 169 19.41 5.34 -1.22
C GLY A 169 20.35 6.09 -0.28
N GLU A 170 21.30 5.38 0.30
CA GLU A 170 22.36 5.91 1.16
C GLU A 170 23.31 6.88 0.44
N ASP A 171 23.40 6.77 -0.89
CA ASP A 171 24.25 7.62 -1.74
C ASP A 171 23.54 8.88 -2.24
N LEU A 172 22.26 9.08 -1.86
CA LEU A 172 21.44 10.19 -2.34
C LEU A 172 21.79 11.50 -1.64
N ALA A 173 21.94 12.56 -2.41
CA ALA A 173 22.00 13.92 -1.89
C ALA A 173 20.59 14.37 -1.41
N ALA A 174 20.57 15.32 -0.47
CA ALA A 174 19.33 15.75 0.18
C ALA A 174 18.31 16.35 -0.80
N ASP A 175 18.76 17.00 -1.86
CA ASP A 175 17.94 17.61 -2.92
C ASP A 175 17.42 16.58 -3.94
N GLU A 176 18.01 15.39 -4.01
CA GLU A 176 17.55 14.34 -4.93
C GLU A 176 16.22 13.68 -4.48
N PHE A 177 15.85 13.77 -3.20
CA PHE A 177 14.58 13.23 -2.72
C PHE A 177 13.35 13.90 -3.36
N GLU A 178 13.46 15.18 -3.76
CA GLU A 178 12.40 15.84 -4.54
C GLU A 178 12.21 15.17 -5.91
N ARG A 179 13.29 14.69 -6.50
CA ARG A 179 13.21 13.93 -7.75
C ARG A 179 12.52 12.58 -7.55
N LEU A 180 12.74 11.90 -6.42
CA LEU A 180 12.04 10.66 -6.11
C LEU A 180 10.55 10.87 -5.93
N GLU A 181 10.15 11.92 -5.20
CA GLU A 181 8.76 12.34 -5.07
C GLU A 181 8.11 12.61 -6.43
N GLN A 182 8.79 13.36 -7.32
CA GLN A 182 8.30 13.61 -8.68
C GLN A 182 8.08 12.31 -9.47
N LEU A 183 9.03 11.37 -9.43
CA LEU A 183 8.91 10.08 -10.12
C LEU A 183 7.76 9.25 -9.58
N TYR A 184 7.58 9.24 -8.26
CA TYR A 184 6.44 8.59 -7.62
C TYR A 184 5.12 9.21 -8.08
N ASN A 185 5.01 10.54 -8.03
CA ASN A 185 3.80 11.28 -8.40
C ASN A 185 3.43 11.03 -9.88
N LEU A 186 4.39 11.11 -10.80
CA LEU A 186 4.17 10.81 -12.23
C LEU A 186 3.56 9.43 -12.46
N LEU A 187 3.99 8.43 -11.69
CA LEU A 187 3.50 7.06 -11.86
C LEU A 187 2.19 6.81 -11.10
N TYR A 188 2.17 7.13 -9.81
CA TYR A 188 1.10 6.68 -8.93
C TYR A 188 -0.06 7.67 -8.85
N LEU A 189 0.20 8.97 -8.90
CA LEU A 189 -0.85 10.00 -8.81
C LEU A 189 -1.35 10.40 -10.19
N ASP A 190 -0.45 10.77 -11.10
CA ASP A 190 -0.86 11.30 -12.41
C ASP A 190 -1.32 10.19 -13.36
N LYS A 191 -0.56 9.09 -13.44
CA LYS A 191 -0.88 7.98 -14.35
C LYS A 191 -1.93 7.04 -13.79
N TYR A 192 -1.89 6.73 -12.48
CA TYR A 192 -2.84 5.79 -11.89
C TYR A 192 -4.02 6.50 -11.21
N SER A 193 -3.87 7.04 -10.01
CA SER A 193 -5.00 7.70 -9.35
C SER A 193 -4.50 8.65 -8.24
N PRO A 194 -5.08 9.85 -8.11
CA PRO A 194 -4.79 10.74 -6.99
C PRO A 194 -5.24 10.18 -5.64
N LEU A 195 -6.00 9.08 -5.63
CA LEU A 195 -6.44 8.38 -4.43
C LEU A 195 -5.36 7.44 -3.86
N ASN A 196 -4.19 7.35 -4.51
CA ASN A 196 -3.02 6.67 -3.95
C ASN A 196 -2.38 7.48 -2.82
N PRO A 197 -1.59 6.84 -1.94
CA PRO A 197 -0.80 7.55 -0.93
C PRO A 197 0.12 8.59 -1.58
N HIS A 198 0.30 9.71 -0.89
CA HIS A 198 1.24 10.75 -1.28
C HIS A 198 2.48 10.67 -0.39
N TYR A 199 3.63 10.40 -0.98
CA TYR A 199 4.90 10.33 -0.26
C TYR A 199 5.75 11.53 -0.61
N SER A 200 5.94 12.44 0.35
CA SER A 200 6.78 13.63 0.16
C SER A 200 8.27 13.29 0.24
N ALA A 201 9.10 14.15 -0.36
CA ALA A 201 10.56 14.07 -0.25
C ALA A 201 11.02 14.00 1.23
N ALA A 202 10.37 14.76 2.10
CA ALA A 202 10.66 14.76 3.53
C ALA A 202 10.36 13.40 4.18
N TRP A 203 9.23 12.77 3.82
CA TRP A 203 8.84 11.45 4.32
C TRP A 203 9.81 10.36 3.84
N LEU A 204 10.18 10.38 2.56
CA LEU A 204 11.15 9.43 1.99
C LEU A 204 12.52 9.54 2.68
N ARG A 205 12.99 10.78 2.86
CA ARG A 205 14.27 11.06 3.54
C ARG A 205 14.24 10.61 5.00
N GLN A 206 13.15 10.89 5.72
CA GLN A 206 13.01 10.49 7.12
C GLN A 206 12.97 8.96 7.24
N GLY A 207 12.22 8.28 6.37
CA GLY A 207 12.14 6.83 6.38
C GLY A 207 13.48 6.12 6.15
N MET A 208 14.30 6.68 5.28
CA MET A 208 15.68 6.21 5.10
C MET A 208 16.54 6.47 6.34
N ALA A 209 16.47 7.68 6.91
CA ALA A 209 17.25 8.05 8.08
C ALA A 209 16.91 7.19 9.31
N ASP A 210 15.64 6.83 9.48
CA ASP A 210 15.14 5.99 10.57
C ASP A 210 15.30 4.48 10.29
N GLY A 211 15.77 4.11 9.09
CA GLY A 211 16.08 2.72 8.73
C GLY A 211 14.88 1.81 8.44
N TRP A 212 13.64 2.34 8.40
CA TRP A 212 12.47 1.53 8.06
C TRP A 212 12.10 1.55 6.56
N LEU A 213 12.77 2.39 5.75
CA LEU A 213 12.61 2.46 4.30
C LEU A 213 13.96 2.25 3.63
N GLU A 214 14.05 1.27 2.74
CA GLU A 214 15.17 1.13 1.83
C GLU A 214 14.79 1.59 0.43
N LEU A 215 15.73 2.29 -0.24
CA LEU A 215 15.56 2.79 -1.60
C LEU A 215 16.67 2.28 -2.51
N ARG A 216 16.31 2.07 -3.76
CA ARG A 216 17.26 1.89 -4.88
C ARG A 216 16.82 2.80 -6.01
N VAL A 217 17.79 3.45 -6.63
CA VAL A 217 17.54 4.36 -7.75
C VAL A 217 18.24 3.88 -9.01
N LEU A 218 17.62 4.19 -10.13
CA LEU A 218 18.21 4.00 -11.45
C LEU A 218 18.79 5.33 -11.92
N ARG A 219 20.12 5.42 -11.97
CA ARG A 219 20.82 6.60 -12.46
C ARG A 219 21.32 6.40 -13.88
N SER A 220 20.94 7.29 -14.76
CA SER A 220 21.37 7.30 -16.16
C SER A 220 22.85 7.73 -16.29
N ALA A 221 23.42 7.51 -17.48
CA ALA A 221 24.81 7.90 -17.77
C ALA A 221 25.09 9.41 -17.62
N CYS A 222 24.05 10.25 -17.76
CA CYS A 222 24.17 11.71 -17.53
C CYS A 222 23.96 12.14 -16.07
N GLY A 223 23.85 11.19 -15.15
CA GLY A 223 23.72 11.45 -13.71
C GLY A 223 22.26 11.64 -13.23
N ARG A 224 21.26 11.68 -14.12
CA ARG A 224 19.87 11.90 -13.73
C ARG A 224 19.25 10.63 -13.16
N ILE A 225 18.43 10.77 -12.11
CA ILE A 225 17.60 9.69 -11.59
C ILE A 225 16.34 9.57 -12.45
N ASP A 226 16.14 8.40 -13.07
CA ASP A 226 15.03 8.08 -13.98
C ASP A 226 14.10 7.01 -13.42
N GLY A 227 14.46 6.36 -12.31
CA GLY A 227 13.61 5.39 -11.64
C GLY A 227 13.96 5.23 -10.18
N VAL A 228 12.99 4.82 -9.38
CA VAL A 228 13.13 4.53 -7.96
C VAL A 228 12.29 3.30 -7.59
N ALA A 229 12.83 2.46 -6.73
CA ALA A 229 12.11 1.41 -6.03
C ALA A 229 12.38 1.53 -4.54
N GLY A 230 11.35 1.30 -3.73
CA GLY A 230 11.46 1.32 -2.28
C GLY A 230 10.73 0.14 -1.66
N TRP A 231 11.24 -0.33 -0.54
CA TRP A 231 10.60 -1.37 0.26
C TRP A 231 10.84 -1.13 1.75
N PHE A 232 9.97 -1.70 2.53
CA PHE A 232 10.10 -1.72 3.99
C PHE A 232 10.74 -3.04 4.37
N ALA A 233 11.76 -2.97 5.20
CA ALA A 233 12.29 -4.12 5.91
C ALA A 233 11.65 -4.18 7.29
N SER A 234 11.09 -5.34 7.66
CA SER A 234 10.79 -5.67 9.05
C SER A 234 11.81 -6.71 9.48
N ASP A 235 12.60 -6.39 10.46
CA ASP A 235 13.42 -7.37 11.17
C ASP A 235 12.54 -8.37 11.91
#